data_42f20df6c8f054ab122d37c4e100cabf
#
_entry.id   42f20df6c8f054ab122d37c4e100cabf
#
_cell.length_a   1.000
_cell.length_b   1.000
_cell.length_c   1.000
_cell.angle_alpha   90.00
_cell.angle_beta   90.00
_cell.angle_gamma   90.00
#
_symmetry.space_group_name_H-M   'P 1'
#
loop_
_entity.id
_entity.type
_entity.pdbx_description
1 polymer ?
#
loop_
_entity_poly.entity_id
_entity_poly.type
_entity_poly.pdbx_seq_one_letter_code
_entity_poly.pdbx_strand_id
1 'polypeptide(L)'
;MKRITVIFTAVILLLCLVPSAGLALLGPSAARANEIAPAEPELFSRDGEFNAELLSDTAEYLDESFYLRQELITLWARVKALFGQSAESGVVLGSDGWLYYADELADFTGTEPLSERELFAAARNLALMSEYVEGLGSRFVFTIAPNKSSLYPEHMPELARSGAATDAERLAEALEAEGVEYLDLFELFRSRSETLYFEHDSHWTSRGAALAADAINSVLGAASAYGGGYEYETRQHTGDLYEMLYPAGTDRETDDVPTALGFSQGEGIRPDSITIDTTGSGSGSLLMFRDSFGELLYPFMAASWAEARFSRQSVYDLTTAAELGSDAVVVELVERNLFWLCEQRAVFPAPERSLDAAGAQPGSASLALDDGPEGYHHLYGTVGDGIDADSPVYIAYNGTYYEALIASEDFSATLPGSGGGEYGVYWYSDGILTRAGLSI
;
A
#
# COMPACT_ATOMS: atom_id res chain seq x y z
N MET A 1 -28.83 -13.44 -46.35
CA MET A 1 -27.83 -12.35 -46.32
C MET A 1 -28.42 -10.98 -46.03
N LYS A 2 -29.34 -10.44 -46.85
CA LYS A 2 -29.87 -9.06 -46.65
C LYS A 2 -30.47 -8.78 -45.26
N ARG A 3 -31.18 -9.72 -44.63
CA ARG A 3 -31.76 -9.54 -43.28
C ARG A 3 -30.70 -9.45 -42.19
N ILE A 4 -29.64 -10.25 -42.26
CA ILE A 4 -28.54 -10.24 -41.30
C ILE A 4 -27.79 -8.91 -41.42
N THR A 5 -27.53 -8.45 -42.65
CA THR A 5 -26.87 -7.15 -42.89
C THR A 5 -27.69 -5.97 -42.33
N VAL A 6 -29.02 -6.00 -42.50
CA VAL A 6 -29.90 -4.96 -41.96
C VAL A 6 -29.89 -4.96 -40.43
N ILE A 7 -29.99 -6.15 -39.80
CA ILE A 7 -29.93 -6.28 -38.34
C ILE A 7 -28.58 -5.78 -37.83
N PHE A 8 -27.47 -6.20 -38.43
CA PHE A 8 -26.12 -5.78 -38.06
C PHE A 8 -25.95 -4.25 -38.16
N THR A 9 -26.38 -3.66 -39.28
CA THR A 9 -26.32 -2.20 -39.48
C THR A 9 -27.20 -1.49 -38.43
N ALA A 10 -28.40 -1.98 -38.16
CA ALA A 10 -29.28 -1.39 -37.16
C ALA A 10 -28.67 -1.45 -35.74
N VAL A 11 -28.03 -2.56 -35.36
CA VAL A 11 -27.35 -2.70 -34.08
C VAL A 11 -26.19 -1.70 -33.97
N ILE A 12 -25.35 -1.59 -34.99
CA ILE A 12 -24.25 -0.60 -35.00
C ILE A 12 -24.78 0.83 -34.87
N LEU A 13 -25.79 1.17 -35.65
CA LEU A 13 -26.40 2.51 -35.59
C LEU A 13 -26.98 2.80 -34.19
N LEU A 14 -27.65 1.82 -33.58
CA LEU A 14 -28.16 1.95 -32.21
C LEU A 14 -27.04 2.14 -31.20
N LEU A 15 -25.96 1.34 -31.28
CA LEU A 15 -24.81 1.45 -30.40
C LEU A 15 -24.09 2.81 -30.51
N CYS A 16 -24.12 3.44 -31.67
CA CYS A 16 -23.52 4.77 -31.85
C CYS A 16 -24.48 5.91 -31.49
N LEU A 17 -25.75 5.81 -31.91
CA LEU A 17 -26.70 6.92 -31.77
C LEU A 17 -27.32 7.03 -30.38
N VAL A 18 -27.59 5.90 -29.70
CA VAL A 18 -28.23 5.92 -28.38
C VAL A 18 -27.33 6.55 -27.32
N PRO A 19 -26.03 6.20 -27.20
CA PRO A 19 -25.14 6.86 -26.26
C PRO A 19 -25.00 8.37 -26.51
N SER A 20 -24.81 8.78 -27.76
CA SER A 20 -24.63 10.18 -28.11
C SER A 20 -25.90 11.03 -27.94
N ALA A 21 -27.05 10.49 -28.36
CA ALA A 21 -28.34 11.16 -28.17
C ALA A 21 -28.74 11.18 -26.69
N GLY A 22 -28.45 10.11 -25.95
CA GLY A 22 -28.68 10.03 -24.53
C GLY A 22 -27.86 11.07 -23.76
N LEU A 23 -26.59 11.23 -24.06
CA LEU A 23 -25.74 12.26 -23.47
C LEU A 23 -26.33 13.67 -23.72
N ALA A 24 -26.76 13.95 -24.94
CA ALA A 24 -27.33 15.26 -25.30
C ALA A 24 -28.70 15.53 -24.65
N LEU A 25 -29.53 14.52 -24.40
CA LEU A 25 -30.91 14.66 -23.93
C LEU A 25 -31.09 14.38 -22.43
N LEU A 26 -30.28 13.48 -21.86
CA LEU A 26 -30.41 12.96 -20.48
C LEU A 26 -29.22 13.31 -19.61
N GLY A 27 -28.12 13.81 -20.22
CA GLY A 27 -26.87 14.13 -19.54
C GLY A 27 -25.88 12.96 -19.48
N PRO A 28 -24.73 13.19 -18.86
CA PRO A 28 -23.66 12.20 -18.75
C PRO A 28 -24.05 10.99 -17.88
N SER A 29 -23.42 9.85 -18.17
CA SER A 29 -23.45 8.69 -17.27
C SER A 29 -22.82 9.07 -15.93
N ALA A 30 -23.30 8.48 -14.83
CA ALA A 30 -22.68 8.69 -13.54
C ALA A 30 -21.24 8.14 -13.57
N ALA A 31 -20.29 8.88 -12.96
CA ALA A 31 -18.93 8.38 -12.73
C ALA A 31 -18.96 7.20 -11.79
N ARG A 32 -17.97 6.30 -11.87
CA ARG A 32 -17.76 5.24 -10.87
C ARG A 32 -17.43 5.85 -9.51
N ALA A 33 -17.64 5.11 -8.43
CA ALA A 33 -17.33 5.59 -7.07
C ALA A 33 -15.88 6.09 -6.91
N ASN A 34 -14.95 5.49 -7.66
CA ASN A 34 -13.51 5.81 -7.61
C ASN A 34 -13.02 6.58 -8.86
N GLU A 35 -13.92 7.03 -9.75
CA GLU A 35 -13.58 7.87 -10.89
C GLU A 35 -13.90 9.34 -10.59
N ILE A 36 -13.00 10.22 -10.98
CA ILE A 36 -13.28 11.66 -11.00
C ILE A 36 -14.18 11.93 -12.20
N ALA A 37 -15.33 12.54 -11.97
CA ALA A 37 -16.22 12.92 -13.08
C ALA A 37 -15.45 13.80 -14.07
N PRO A 38 -15.47 13.50 -15.39
CA PRO A 38 -14.77 14.28 -16.38
C PRO A 38 -15.31 15.70 -16.43
N ALA A 39 -14.43 16.68 -16.55
CA ALA A 39 -14.81 18.08 -16.65
C ALA A 39 -15.41 18.35 -18.03
N GLU A 40 -16.49 19.14 -18.07
CA GLU A 40 -17.02 19.62 -19.36
C GLU A 40 -15.97 20.49 -20.08
N PRO A 41 -15.70 20.25 -21.37
CA PRO A 41 -14.68 20.99 -22.09
C PRO A 41 -15.08 22.48 -22.25
N GLU A 42 -14.19 23.36 -21.81
CA GLU A 42 -14.40 24.82 -21.90
C GLU A 42 -13.77 25.37 -23.17
N LEU A 43 -14.50 26.26 -23.87
CA LEU A 43 -14.02 26.90 -25.10
C LEU A 43 -12.85 27.87 -24.85
N PHE A 44 -12.82 28.47 -23.66
CA PHE A 44 -11.80 29.40 -23.23
C PHE A 44 -11.29 28.96 -21.83
N SER A 45 -9.99 29.07 -21.62
CA SER A 45 -9.37 28.86 -20.31
C SER A 45 -9.84 29.91 -19.30
N ARG A 46 -9.57 29.68 -18.02
CA ARG A 46 -9.87 30.67 -16.96
C ARG A 46 -9.20 32.02 -17.15
N ASP A 47 -8.11 32.04 -17.90
CA ASP A 47 -7.36 33.26 -18.25
C ASP A 47 -7.90 33.95 -19.51
N GLY A 48 -8.98 33.43 -20.12
CA GLY A 48 -9.66 33.97 -21.29
C GLY A 48 -8.98 33.66 -22.64
N GLU A 49 -8.00 32.75 -22.65
CA GLU A 49 -7.36 32.30 -23.90
C GLU A 49 -8.17 31.14 -24.52
N PHE A 50 -8.14 31.05 -25.85
CA PHE A 50 -8.80 29.98 -26.58
C PHE A 50 -8.15 28.64 -26.23
N ASN A 51 -8.98 27.66 -25.85
CA ASN A 51 -8.49 26.31 -25.50
C ASN A 51 -8.03 25.58 -26.78
N ALA A 52 -6.72 25.46 -26.95
CA ALA A 52 -6.12 24.78 -28.09
C ALA A 52 -6.37 23.26 -28.07
N GLU A 53 -6.67 22.71 -26.91
CA GLU A 53 -6.93 21.27 -26.67
C GLU A 53 -8.43 20.93 -26.68
N LEU A 54 -9.31 21.88 -26.98
CA LEU A 54 -10.76 21.70 -26.94
C LEU A 54 -11.26 20.45 -27.64
N LEU A 55 -10.66 20.05 -28.76
CA LEU A 55 -11.08 18.84 -29.48
C LEU A 55 -10.66 17.57 -28.75
N SER A 56 -9.49 17.58 -28.14
CA SER A 56 -8.98 16.49 -27.29
C SER A 56 -9.85 16.33 -26.05
N ASP A 57 -10.08 17.44 -25.34
CA ASP A 57 -10.90 17.46 -24.11
C ASP A 57 -12.35 17.03 -24.40
N THR A 58 -12.88 17.47 -25.57
CA THR A 58 -14.23 17.05 -25.99
C THR A 58 -14.27 15.53 -26.28
N ALA A 59 -13.24 14.99 -26.93
CA ALA A 59 -13.18 13.56 -27.23
C ALA A 59 -13.08 12.74 -25.94
N GLU A 60 -12.23 13.15 -25.00
CA GLU A 60 -12.08 12.53 -23.70
C GLU A 60 -13.40 12.60 -22.89
N TYR A 61 -14.00 13.80 -22.81
CA TYR A 61 -15.31 13.97 -22.16
C TYR A 61 -16.38 13.06 -22.75
N LEU A 62 -16.46 12.94 -24.07
CA LEU A 62 -17.43 12.07 -24.74
C LEU A 62 -17.17 10.58 -24.44
N ASP A 63 -15.91 10.17 -24.40
CA ASP A 63 -15.52 8.78 -24.13
C ASP A 63 -15.80 8.38 -22.67
N GLU A 64 -15.67 9.31 -21.74
CA GLU A 64 -15.90 9.07 -20.32
C GLU A 64 -17.34 9.32 -19.86
N SER A 65 -18.16 10.06 -20.64
CA SER A 65 -19.48 10.54 -20.21
C SER A 65 -20.66 10.02 -21.02
N PHE A 66 -20.45 9.23 -22.08
CA PHE A 66 -21.55 8.81 -22.93
C PHE A 66 -22.64 8.07 -22.14
N TYR A 67 -23.90 8.27 -22.54
CA TYR A 67 -25.06 7.66 -21.88
C TYR A 67 -25.01 6.14 -21.94
N LEU A 68 -25.34 5.47 -20.85
CA LEU A 68 -25.24 4.01 -20.67
C LEU A 68 -23.78 3.46 -20.69
N ARG A 69 -22.78 4.30 -20.45
CA ARG A 69 -21.37 3.86 -20.40
C ARG A 69 -21.19 2.69 -19.46
N GLN A 70 -21.66 2.80 -18.23
CA GLN A 70 -21.47 1.79 -17.19
C GLN A 70 -22.20 0.47 -17.55
N GLU A 71 -23.40 0.56 -18.11
CA GLU A 71 -24.18 -0.59 -18.54
C GLU A 71 -23.52 -1.33 -19.71
N LEU A 72 -22.96 -0.58 -20.67
CA LEU A 72 -22.27 -1.17 -21.81
C LEU A 72 -20.92 -1.79 -21.41
N ILE A 73 -20.16 -1.17 -20.50
CA ILE A 73 -18.97 -1.77 -19.92
C ILE A 73 -19.33 -3.07 -19.19
N THR A 74 -20.35 -3.05 -18.33
CA THR A 74 -20.83 -4.24 -17.60
C THR A 74 -21.28 -5.33 -18.55
N LEU A 75 -22.03 -4.99 -19.60
CA LEU A 75 -22.47 -5.97 -20.61
C LEU A 75 -21.28 -6.60 -21.33
N TRP A 76 -20.31 -5.79 -21.73
CA TRP A 76 -19.07 -6.25 -22.36
C TRP A 76 -18.26 -7.17 -21.44
N ALA A 77 -18.10 -6.77 -20.18
CA ALA A 77 -17.41 -7.56 -19.17
C ALA A 77 -18.08 -8.93 -18.95
N ARG A 78 -19.43 -8.97 -18.88
CA ARG A 78 -20.19 -10.23 -18.79
C ARG A 78 -19.99 -11.10 -20.02
N VAL A 79 -19.97 -10.52 -21.22
CA VAL A 79 -19.70 -11.28 -22.45
C VAL A 79 -18.29 -11.86 -22.44
N LYS A 80 -17.27 -11.09 -22.05
CA LYS A 80 -15.89 -11.60 -21.94
C LYS A 80 -15.76 -12.69 -20.88
N ALA A 81 -16.42 -12.53 -19.74
CA ALA A 81 -16.42 -13.51 -18.65
C ALA A 81 -16.99 -14.88 -19.09
N LEU A 82 -17.96 -14.94 -20.02
CA LEU A 82 -18.42 -16.20 -20.60
C LEU A 82 -17.32 -17.00 -21.34
N PHE A 83 -16.26 -16.32 -21.74
CA PHE A 83 -15.08 -16.91 -22.37
C PHE A 83 -13.89 -17.03 -21.42
N GLY A 84 -14.10 -16.82 -20.12
CA GLY A 84 -13.04 -16.84 -19.12
C GLY A 84 -12.05 -15.68 -19.23
N GLN A 85 -12.46 -14.55 -19.81
CA GLN A 85 -11.62 -13.37 -20.00
C GLN A 85 -12.13 -12.20 -19.15
N SER A 86 -11.24 -11.55 -18.41
CA SER A 86 -11.55 -10.27 -17.78
C SER A 86 -11.64 -9.15 -18.83
N ALA A 87 -12.55 -8.22 -18.62
CA ALA A 87 -12.62 -6.98 -19.41
C ALA A 87 -11.82 -5.85 -18.75
N GLU A 88 -11.45 -6.01 -17.50
CA GLU A 88 -10.68 -5.07 -16.69
C GLU A 88 -9.30 -5.67 -16.39
N SER A 89 -8.22 -4.95 -16.70
CA SER A 89 -6.86 -5.44 -16.55
C SER A 89 -6.45 -5.61 -15.07
N GLY A 90 -7.01 -4.82 -14.18
CA GLY A 90 -6.80 -4.90 -12.74
C GLY A 90 -7.55 -6.04 -12.05
N VAL A 91 -8.37 -6.82 -12.77
CA VAL A 91 -9.20 -7.88 -12.17
C VAL A 91 -8.95 -9.22 -12.83
N VAL A 92 -8.65 -10.23 -12.02
CA VAL A 92 -8.51 -11.64 -12.41
C VAL A 92 -9.80 -12.39 -12.05
N LEU A 93 -10.35 -13.13 -13.03
CA LEU A 93 -11.51 -13.99 -12.81
C LEU A 93 -11.07 -15.32 -12.19
N GLY A 94 -11.52 -15.59 -10.98
CA GLY A 94 -11.37 -16.87 -10.32
C GLY A 94 -12.52 -17.84 -10.62
N SER A 95 -12.49 -19.02 -10.01
CA SER A 95 -13.59 -19.97 -10.02
C SER A 95 -14.69 -19.55 -9.02
N ASP A 96 -15.88 -20.10 -9.20
CA ASP A 96 -17.04 -19.94 -8.30
C ASP A 96 -17.46 -18.47 -8.06
N GLY A 97 -17.07 -17.56 -8.95
CA GLY A 97 -17.40 -16.13 -8.88
C GLY A 97 -16.36 -15.27 -8.18
N TRP A 98 -15.32 -15.87 -7.60
CA TRP A 98 -14.25 -15.12 -6.95
C TRP A 98 -13.52 -14.18 -7.92
N LEU A 99 -13.18 -13.00 -7.43
CA LEU A 99 -12.37 -12.01 -8.14
C LEU A 99 -11.09 -11.75 -7.35
N TYR A 100 -9.98 -11.56 -8.07
CA TYR A 100 -8.68 -11.26 -7.48
C TYR A 100 -8.11 -9.99 -8.08
N TYR A 101 -7.30 -9.28 -7.31
CA TYR A 101 -6.60 -8.11 -7.81
C TYR A 101 -5.39 -8.55 -8.64
N ALA A 102 -5.22 -7.97 -9.82
CA ALA A 102 -4.18 -8.41 -10.75
C ALA A 102 -2.76 -8.16 -10.23
N ASP A 103 -2.58 -7.17 -9.36
CA ASP A 103 -1.27 -6.87 -8.75
C ASP A 103 -0.78 -7.99 -7.80
N GLU A 104 -1.65 -8.93 -7.40
CA GLU A 104 -1.27 -10.13 -6.66
C GLU A 104 -0.61 -11.21 -7.53
N LEU A 105 -0.69 -11.09 -8.86
CA LEU A 105 -0.25 -12.16 -9.78
C LEU A 105 1.25 -12.42 -9.73
N ALA A 106 2.06 -11.39 -9.55
CA ALA A 106 3.51 -11.52 -9.46
C ALA A 106 3.89 -12.36 -8.24
N ASP A 107 3.33 -12.04 -7.07
CA ASP A 107 3.54 -12.81 -5.84
C ASP A 107 3.01 -14.22 -5.96
N PHE A 108 1.77 -14.38 -6.45
CA PHE A 108 1.11 -15.68 -6.60
C PHE A 108 1.89 -16.63 -7.52
N THR A 109 2.43 -16.12 -8.62
CA THR A 109 3.19 -16.91 -9.59
C THR A 109 4.67 -17.00 -9.24
N GLY A 110 5.20 -16.08 -8.43
CA GLY A 110 6.63 -15.96 -8.11
C GLY A 110 7.46 -15.55 -9.33
N THR A 111 6.92 -14.67 -10.18
CA THR A 111 7.57 -14.25 -11.44
C THR A 111 8.47 -13.05 -11.27
N GLU A 112 8.25 -12.21 -10.28
CA GLU A 112 9.02 -11.00 -10.00
C GLU A 112 9.45 -10.96 -8.53
N PRO A 113 10.27 -11.95 -8.06
CA PRO A 113 10.68 -11.99 -6.67
C PRO A 113 11.64 -10.85 -6.35
N LEU A 114 11.59 -10.35 -5.12
CA LEU A 114 12.58 -9.42 -4.61
C LEU A 114 14.00 -10.02 -4.75
N SER A 115 14.94 -9.23 -5.20
CA SER A 115 16.36 -9.61 -5.19
C SER A 115 16.87 -9.76 -3.76
N GLU A 116 18.02 -10.40 -3.58
CA GLU A 116 18.65 -10.52 -2.24
C GLU A 116 18.96 -9.13 -1.65
N ARG A 117 19.32 -8.17 -2.51
CA ARG A 117 19.58 -6.79 -2.09
C ARG A 117 18.31 -6.08 -1.60
N GLU A 118 17.21 -6.22 -2.32
CA GLU A 118 15.91 -5.65 -1.93
C GLU A 118 15.39 -6.28 -0.64
N LEU A 119 15.52 -7.59 -0.52
CA LEU A 119 15.13 -8.31 0.69
C LEU A 119 15.93 -7.86 1.92
N PHE A 120 17.26 -7.73 1.76
CA PHE A 120 18.11 -7.20 2.82
C PHE A 120 17.72 -5.76 3.16
N ALA A 121 17.48 -4.91 2.15
CA ALA A 121 17.06 -3.52 2.35
C ALA A 121 15.74 -3.44 3.14
N ALA A 122 14.73 -4.23 2.77
CA ALA A 122 13.45 -4.26 3.45
C ALA A 122 13.60 -4.67 4.93
N ALA A 123 14.32 -5.77 5.21
CA ALA A 123 14.52 -6.25 6.57
C ALA A 123 15.35 -5.27 7.40
N ARG A 124 16.43 -4.72 6.83
CA ARG A 124 17.31 -3.79 7.53
C ARG A 124 16.65 -2.46 7.82
N ASN A 125 15.88 -1.91 6.87
CA ASN A 125 15.11 -0.68 7.10
C ASN A 125 14.09 -0.86 8.24
N LEU A 126 13.37 -1.99 8.27
CA LEU A 126 12.47 -2.30 9.37
C LEU A 126 13.20 -2.46 10.70
N ALA A 127 14.41 -3.05 10.69
CA ALA A 127 15.24 -3.16 11.90
C ALA A 127 15.67 -1.77 12.42
N LEU A 128 16.06 -0.85 11.53
CA LEU A 128 16.40 0.53 11.90
C LEU A 128 15.18 1.29 12.45
N MET A 129 14.00 1.07 11.89
CA MET A 129 12.74 1.63 12.40
C MET A 129 12.41 1.08 13.79
N SER A 130 12.55 -0.24 13.98
CA SER A 130 12.34 -0.89 15.27
C SER A 130 13.31 -0.35 16.32
N GLU A 131 14.60 -0.28 16.01
CA GLU A 131 15.64 0.26 16.90
C GLU A 131 15.30 1.69 17.36
N TYR A 132 14.88 2.55 16.42
CA TYR A 132 14.49 3.91 16.77
C TYR A 132 13.28 3.95 17.70
N VAL A 133 12.22 3.21 17.39
CA VAL A 133 10.99 3.17 18.19
C VAL A 133 11.25 2.59 19.58
N GLU A 134 12.01 1.51 19.68
CA GLU A 134 12.39 0.89 20.95
C GLU A 134 13.31 1.80 21.78
N GLY A 135 14.17 2.59 21.10
CA GLY A 135 14.97 3.63 21.71
C GLY A 135 14.14 4.74 22.39
N LEU A 136 12.92 4.97 21.94
CA LEU A 136 11.94 5.85 22.60
C LEU A 136 11.26 5.19 23.82
N GLY A 137 11.47 3.90 24.05
CA GLY A 137 10.78 3.09 25.05
C GLY A 137 9.41 2.55 24.60
N SER A 138 9.13 2.63 23.32
CA SER A 138 7.89 2.18 22.68
C SER A 138 8.06 0.77 22.09
N ARG A 139 6.97 0.05 21.85
CA ARG A 139 6.99 -1.24 21.15
C ARG A 139 6.83 -1.04 19.66
N PHE A 140 7.55 -1.83 18.87
CA PHE A 140 7.42 -1.87 17.41
C PHE A 140 6.89 -3.23 16.97
N VAL A 141 5.94 -3.26 16.03
CA VAL A 141 5.45 -4.49 15.40
C VAL A 141 5.27 -4.24 13.91
N PHE A 142 5.82 -5.14 13.11
CA PHE A 142 5.54 -5.22 11.68
C PHE A 142 4.61 -6.40 11.41
N THR A 143 3.65 -6.22 10.49
CA THR A 143 2.78 -7.30 10.04
C THR A 143 2.42 -7.14 8.57
N ILE A 144 2.23 -8.28 7.90
CA ILE A 144 1.82 -8.35 6.50
C ILE A 144 0.36 -8.80 6.46
N ALA A 145 -0.51 -7.99 5.85
CA ALA A 145 -1.85 -8.43 5.48
C ALA A 145 -1.73 -9.37 4.25
N PRO A 146 -2.11 -10.65 4.36
CA PRO A 146 -1.96 -11.58 3.24
C PRO A 146 -2.75 -11.16 2.01
N ASN A 147 -2.22 -11.41 0.82
CA ASN A 147 -3.00 -11.34 -0.41
C ASN A 147 -4.14 -12.37 -0.37
N LYS A 148 -5.26 -12.06 -0.98
CA LYS A 148 -6.37 -13.01 -1.10
C LYS A 148 -5.95 -14.30 -1.82
N SER A 149 -5.13 -14.18 -2.86
CA SER A 149 -4.58 -15.31 -3.61
C SER A 149 -3.66 -16.22 -2.79
N SER A 150 -3.01 -15.69 -1.74
CA SER A 150 -2.16 -16.46 -0.82
C SER A 150 -2.95 -17.28 0.19
N LEU A 151 -4.19 -16.88 0.48
CA LEU A 151 -5.07 -17.57 1.44
C LEU A 151 -6.10 -18.49 0.76
N TYR A 152 -6.59 -18.12 -0.42
CA TYR A 152 -7.64 -18.83 -1.17
C TYR A 152 -7.18 -19.17 -2.60
N PRO A 153 -6.00 -19.84 -2.75
CA PRO A 153 -5.44 -20.17 -4.06
C PRO A 153 -6.28 -21.16 -4.88
N GLU A 154 -7.21 -21.89 -4.23
CA GLU A 154 -8.08 -22.86 -4.87
C GLU A 154 -9.08 -22.24 -5.82
N HIS A 155 -9.39 -20.96 -5.66
CA HIS A 155 -10.26 -20.21 -6.56
C HIS A 155 -9.50 -19.46 -7.67
N MET A 156 -8.18 -19.39 -7.58
CA MET A 156 -7.35 -18.79 -8.64
C MET A 156 -7.42 -19.62 -9.94
N PRO A 157 -7.29 -18.99 -11.12
CA PRO A 157 -7.13 -19.74 -12.35
C PRO A 157 -5.84 -20.57 -12.31
N GLU A 158 -5.80 -21.66 -13.12
CA GLU A 158 -4.59 -22.46 -13.27
C GLU A 158 -3.46 -21.63 -13.90
N LEU A 159 -2.51 -21.20 -13.09
CA LEU A 159 -1.32 -20.46 -13.50
C LEU A 159 -0.06 -21.24 -13.11
N ALA A 160 0.96 -21.14 -13.94
CA ALA A 160 2.27 -21.71 -13.61
C ALA A 160 2.87 -20.94 -12.43
N ARG A 161 3.30 -21.65 -11.40
CA ARG A 161 3.95 -21.09 -10.20
C ARG A 161 5.42 -21.51 -10.19
N SER A 162 6.29 -20.63 -9.70
CA SER A 162 7.73 -20.90 -9.60
C SER A 162 8.04 -22.05 -8.63
N GLY A 163 7.22 -22.25 -7.61
CA GLY A 163 7.43 -23.20 -6.51
C GLY A 163 8.55 -22.79 -5.55
N ALA A 164 9.12 -21.61 -5.70
CA ALA A 164 10.05 -21.02 -4.74
C ALA A 164 9.29 -20.45 -3.52
N ALA A 165 10.02 -20.15 -2.45
CA ALA A 165 9.50 -19.40 -1.32
C ALA A 165 9.00 -18.02 -1.77
N THR A 166 7.89 -17.56 -1.20
CA THR A 166 7.32 -16.23 -1.49
C THR A 166 8.19 -15.13 -0.86
N ASP A 167 8.03 -13.89 -1.32
CA ASP A 167 8.76 -12.77 -0.73
C ASP A 167 8.34 -12.53 0.73
N ALA A 168 7.08 -12.80 1.08
CA ALA A 168 6.63 -12.74 2.47
C ALA A 168 7.34 -13.79 3.36
N GLU A 169 7.52 -15.03 2.88
CA GLU A 169 8.25 -16.08 3.59
C GLU A 169 9.73 -15.72 3.74
N ARG A 170 10.38 -15.25 2.67
CA ARG A 170 11.79 -14.82 2.67
C ARG A 170 12.01 -13.62 3.59
N LEU A 171 11.09 -12.65 3.57
CA LEU A 171 11.16 -11.47 4.44
C LEU A 171 10.98 -11.86 5.91
N ALA A 172 10.07 -12.78 6.23
CA ALA A 172 9.89 -13.26 7.60
C ALA A 172 11.18 -13.88 8.17
N GLU A 173 11.91 -14.69 7.38
CA GLU A 173 13.21 -15.24 7.76
C GLU A 173 14.26 -14.15 7.97
N ALA A 174 14.30 -13.14 7.10
CA ALA A 174 15.22 -12.02 7.20
C ALA A 174 14.93 -11.13 8.42
N LEU A 175 13.65 -10.90 8.76
CA LEU A 175 13.24 -10.16 9.95
C LEU A 175 13.59 -10.89 11.25
N GLU A 176 13.44 -12.21 11.29
CA GLU A 176 13.91 -13.02 12.44
C GLU A 176 15.43 -12.87 12.65
N ALA A 177 16.20 -12.88 11.54
CA ALA A 177 17.65 -12.69 11.61
C ALA A 177 18.04 -11.29 12.10
N GLU A 178 17.30 -10.25 11.75
CA GLU A 178 17.47 -8.86 12.21
C GLU A 178 16.87 -8.60 13.60
N GLY A 179 16.11 -9.54 14.16
CA GLY A 179 15.48 -9.42 15.49
C GLY A 179 14.25 -8.51 15.53
N VAL A 180 13.59 -8.27 14.38
CA VAL A 180 12.37 -7.46 14.28
C VAL A 180 11.17 -8.27 14.72
N GLU A 181 10.31 -7.73 15.59
CA GLU A 181 9.05 -8.38 15.95
C GLU A 181 8.08 -8.38 14.77
N TYR A 182 7.90 -9.54 14.16
CA TYR A 182 7.00 -9.78 13.03
C TYR A 182 5.82 -10.64 13.47
N LEU A 183 4.59 -10.15 13.20
CA LEU A 183 3.36 -10.91 13.44
C LEU A 183 2.92 -11.59 12.14
N ASP A 184 2.98 -12.93 12.12
CA ASP A 184 2.52 -13.74 10.99
C ASP A 184 0.98 -13.88 11.00
N LEU A 185 0.33 -13.15 10.11
CA LEU A 185 -1.12 -13.27 9.89
C LEU A 185 -1.47 -14.42 8.92
N PHE A 186 -0.54 -14.94 8.10
CA PHE A 186 -0.82 -16.03 7.17
C PHE A 186 -1.22 -17.32 7.91
N GLU A 187 -0.43 -17.73 8.91
CA GLU A 187 -0.74 -18.90 9.71
C GLU A 187 -2.06 -18.71 10.49
N LEU A 188 -2.24 -17.52 11.08
CA LEU A 188 -3.45 -17.18 11.81
C LEU A 188 -4.71 -17.35 10.94
N PHE A 189 -4.71 -16.78 9.73
CA PHE A 189 -5.85 -16.83 8.83
C PHE A 189 -6.07 -18.25 8.27
N ARG A 190 -5.00 -18.96 7.87
CA ARG A 190 -5.08 -20.35 7.40
C ARG A 190 -5.61 -21.33 8.46
N SER A 191 -5.43 -21.01 9.74
CA SER A 191 -5.96 -21.83 10.85
C SER A 191 -7.48 -21.74 11.00
N ARG A 192 -8.14 -20.82 10.31
CA ARG A 192 -9.60 -20.60 10.37
C ARG A 192 -10.33 -21.38 9.28
N SER A 193 -11.51 -21.85 9.61
CA SER A 193 -12.39 -22.54 8.65
C SER A 193 -13.42 -21.63 7.98
N GLU A 194 -13.57 -20.41 8.46
CA GLU A 194 -14.46 -19.39 7.93
C GLU A 194 -13.75 -18.58 6.85
N THR A 195 -14.49 -18.09 5.86
CA THR A 195 -13.98 -17.16 4.86
C THR A 195 -13.85 -15.77 5.49
N LEU A 196 -12.62 -15.24 5.50
CA LEU A 196 -12.28 -13.98 6.15
C LEU A 196 -11.98 -12.84 5.15
N TYR A 197 -12.11 -13.13 3.86
CA TYR A 197 -12.00 -12.17 2.76
C TYR A 197 -13.30 -12.14 1.97
N PHE A 198 -13.58 -10.99 1.36
CA PHE A 198 -14.67 -10.90 0.42
C PHE A 198 -14.36 -11.67 -0.87
N GLU A 199 -15.36 -12.24 -1.50
CA GLU A 199 -15.18 -12.91 -2.79
C GLU A 199 -14.97 -11.91 -3.93
N HIS A 200 -15.64 -10.75 -3.86
CA HIS A 200 -15.68 -9.72 -4.90
C HIS A 200 -14.86 -8.46 -4.59
N ASP A 201 -14.17 -8.42 -3.48
CA ASP A 201 -13.31 -7.30 -3.03
C ASP A 201 -11.88 -7.79 -2.82
N SER A 202 -10.90 -6.91 -2.90
CA SER A 202 -9.49 -7.27 -2.68
C SER A 202 -9.14 -7.44 -1.19
N HIS A 203 -10.00 -7.01 -0.27
CA HIS A 203 -9.74 -6.90 1.15
C HIS A 203 -10.35 -8.04 1.97
N TRP A 204 -9.90 -8.15 3.22
CA TRP A 204 -10.57 -8.95 4.26
C TRP A 204 -11.95 -8.37 4.64
N THR A 205 -12.79 -9.21 5.25
CA THR A 205 -14.06 -8.79 5.86
C THR A 205 -13.81 -8.11 7.20
N SER A 206 -14.83 -7.46 7.78
CA SER A 206 -14.76 -6.97 9.17
C SER A 206 -14.38 -8.04 10.17
N ARG A 207 -14.75 -9.32 9.95
CA ARG A 207 -14.31 -10.45 10.80
C ARG A 207 -12.82 -10.72 10.66
N GLY A 208 -12.29 -10.68 9.43
CA GLY A 208 -10.85 -10.80 9.17
C GLY A 208 -10.06 -9.67 9.85
N ALA A 209 -10.52 -8.44 9.68
CA ALA A 209 -9.92 -7.27 10.33
C ALA A 209 -9.95 -7.34 11.86
N ALA A 210 -11.07 -7.80 12.45
CA ALA A 210 -11.16 -8.00 13.91
C ALA A 210 -10.17 -9.06 14.41
N LEU A 211 -10.01 -10.16 13.67
CA LEU A 211 -9.03 -11.20 14.00
C LEU A 211 -7.59 -10.68 13.96
N ALA A 212 -7.25 -9.89 12.93
CA ALA A 212 -5.94 -9.25 12.81
C ALA A 212 -5.70 -8.26 13.95
N ALA A 213 -6.69 -7.41 14.28
CA ALA A 213 -6.61 -6.47 15.39
C ALA A 213 -6.37 -7.16 16.74
N ASP A 214 -7.09 -8.24 17.02
CA ASP A 214 -6.92 -9.02 18.26
C ASP A 214 -5.49 -9.60 18.35
N ALA A 215 -4.94 -10.08 17.24
CA ALA A 215 -3.59 -10.61 17.18
C ALA A 215 -2.53 -9.50 17.40
N ILE A 216 -2.65 -8.37 16.73
CA ILE A 216 -1.75 -7.22 16.89
C ILE A 216 -1.80 -6.70 18.34
N ASN A 217 -3.00 -6.49 18.90
CA ASN A 217 -3.17 -6.04 20.27
C ASN A 217 -2.59 -7.03 21.29
N SER A 218 -2.74 -8.33 21.04
CA SER A 218 -2.16 -9.38 21.88
C SER A 218 -0.63 -9.30 21.92
N VAL A 219 0.02 -9.14 20.77
CA VAL A 219 1.48 -8.96 20.69
C VAL A 219 1.88 -7.69 21.42
N LEU A 220 1.17 -6.59 21.25
CA LEU A 220 1.46 -5.32 21.92
C LEU A 220 1.12 -5.34 23.44
N GLY A 221 0.48 -6.38 23.93
CA GLY A 221 0.03 -6.44 25.33
C GLY A 221 -1.12 -5.48 25.64
N ALA A 222 -1.79 -4.99 24.62
CA ALA A 222 -3.00 -4.19 24.75
C ALA A 222 -4.22 -5.10 24.94
N ALA A 223 -5.23 -4.58 25.65
CA ALA A 223 -6.48 -5.32 25.80
C ALA A 223 -7.23 -5.30 24.47
N SER A 224 -7.67 -6.48 23.99
CA SER A 224 -8.60 -6.55 22.88
C SER A 224 -9.94 -5.93 23.27
N ALA A 225 -10.47 -5.04 22.45
CA ALA A 225 -11.80 -4.48 22.67
C ALA A 225 -12.92 -5.50 22.39
N TYR A 226 -12.62 -6.54 21.61
CA TYR A 226 -13.61 -7.49 21.10
C TYR A 226 -13.45 -8.92 21.58
N GLY A 227 -12.29 -9.31 22.13
CA GLY A 227 -12.07 -10.55 22.86
C GLY A 227 -12.60 -11.82 22.19
N GLY A 228 -12.50 -11.92 20.87
CA GLY A 228 -13.02 -13.07 20.09
C GLY A 228 -14.49 -12.96 19.69
N GLY A 229 -15.09 -11.77 19.78
CA GLY A 229 -16.44 -11.47 19.28
C GLY A 229 -16.82 -10.02 19.53
N TYR A 230 -17.67 -9.46 18.67
CA TYR A 230 -18.20 -8.10 18.76
C TYR A 230 -19.68 -8.06 18.38
N GLU A 231 -20.40 -7.06 18.88
CA GLU A 231 -21.75 -6.80 18.42
C GLU A 231 -21.71 -6.19 17.01
N TYR A 232 -22.47 -6.76 16.09
CA TYR A 232 -22.47 -6.36 14.69
C TYR A 232 -23.87 -6.27 14.09
N GLU A 233 -23.97 -5.58 12.99
CA GLU A 233 -25.09 -5.67 12.05
C GLU A 233 -24.57 -6.15 10.71
N THR A 234 -25.30 -7.03 10.06
CA THR A 234 -24.97 -7.49 8.70
C THR A 234 -25.40 -6.42 7.70
N ARG A 235 -24.46 -5.87 6.96
CA ARG A 235 -24.66 -4.86 5.92
C ARG A 235 -24.36 -5.42 4.54
N GLN A 236 -24.96 -4.82 3.51
CA GLN A 236 -24.60 -5.09 2.12
C GLN A 236 -23.31 -4.36 1.77
N HIS A 237 -22.38 -5.08 1.16
CA HIS A 237 -21.10 -4.60 0.68
C HIS A 237 -20.98 -4.76 -0.83
N THR A 238 -20.45 -3.78 -1.52
CA THR A 238 -20.08 -3.89 -2.93
C THR A 238 -18.57 -3.98 -3.00
N GLY A 239 -18.08 -5.08 -3.57
CA GLY A 239 -16.64 -5.28 -3.68
C GLY A 239 -15.99 -4.32 -4.69
N ASP A 240 -14.78 -3.86 -4.37
CA ASP A 240 -13.98 -2.96 -5.23
C ASP A 240 -13.68 -3.60 -6.59
N LEU A 241 -13.29 -4.89 -6.63
CA LEU A 241 -13.03 -5.64 -7.86
C LEU A 241 -14.31 -5.83 -8.69
N TYR A 242 -15.45 -6.01 -8.01
CA TYR A 242 -16.73 -6.12 -8.71
C TYR A 242 -17.13 -4.78 -9.34
N GLU A 243 -16.96 -3.67 -8.64
CA GLU A 243 -17.23 -2.33 -9.20
C GLU A 243 -16.30 -2.00 -10.36
N MET A 244 -15.02 -2.39 -10.29
CA MET A 244 -14.07 -2.24 -11.40
C MET A 244 -14.53 -3.00 -12.64
N LEU A 245 -14.97 -4.25 -12.48
CA LEU A 245 -15.31 -5.13 -13.59
C LEU A 245 -16.74 -4.90 -14.11
N TYR A 246 -17.70 -4.65 -13.22
CA TYR A 246 -19.15 -4.54 -13.50
C TYR A 246 -19.73 -3.24 -12.91
N PRO A 247 -19.35 -2.07 -13.44
CA PRO A 247 -19.71 -0.79 -12.82
C PRO A 247 -21.21 -0.50 -12.72
N ALA A 248 -22.06 -1.12 -13.57
CA ALA A 248 -23.53 -1.11 -13.42
C ALA A 248 -24.07 -2.39 -12.79
N GLY A 249 -23.20 -3.21 -12.22
CA GLY A 249 -23.60 -4.46 -11.55
C GLY A 249 -24.30 -4.21 -10.22
N THR A 250 -25.12 -5.18 -9.80
CA THR A 250 -25.95 -5.07 -8.59
C THR A 250 -25.68 -6.15 -7.57
N ASP A 251 -24.72 -7.04 -7.82
CA ASP A 251 -24.40 -8.11 -6.88
C ASP A 251 -23.74 -7.49 -5.64
N ARG A 252 -24.09 -8.04 -4.49
CA ARG A 252 -23.65 -7.58 -3.18
C ARG A 252 -23.27 -8.76 -2.32
N GLU A 253 -22.24 -8.59 -1.56
CA GLU A 253 -21.85 -9.48 -0.46
C GLU A 253 -22.39 -8.94 0.86
N THR A 254 -22.19 -9.66 1.92
CA THR A 254 -22.56 -9.23 3.26
C THR A 254 -21.30 -9.11 4.13
N ASP A 255 -21.27 -8.07 4.98
CA ASP A 255 -20.26 -7.88 6.00
C ASP A 255 -20.90 -7.71 7.38
N ASP A 256 -20.29 -8.28 8.39
CA ASP A 256 -20.70 -8.16 9.79
C ASP A 256 -19.99 -6.95 10.44
N VAL A 257 -20.54 -5.77 10.17
CA VAL A 257 -19.95 -4.48 10.57
C VAL A 257 -20.22 -4.22 12.04
N PRO A 258 -19.20 -3.83 12.84
CA PRO A 258 -19.39 -3.56 14.26
C PRO A 258 -20.36 -2.38 14.50
N THR A 259 -21.27 -2.54 15.48
CA THR A 259 -22.30 -1.53 15.80
C THR A 259 -21.91 -0.60 16.93
N ALA A 260 -21.09 -1.05 17.87
CA ALA A 260 -20.66 -0.29 19.04
C ALA A 260 -19.14 -0.23 19.08
N LEU A 261 -18.57 0.77 18.44
CA LEU A 261 -17.15 1.05 18.50
C LEU A 261 -16.88 1.98 19.69
N GLY A 262 -16.02 1.55 20.60
CA GLY A 262 -15.69 2.29 21.82
C GLY A 262 -14.72 3.45 21.60
N PHE A 263 -14.79 4.14 20.46
CA PHE A 263 -13.92 5.28 20.14
C PHE A 263 -14.68 6.43 19.49
N SER A 264 -14.04 7.60 19.43
CA SER A 264 -14.48 8.79 18.71
C SER A 264 -13.38 9.28 17.77
N GLN A 265 -13.78 9.95 16.70
CA GLN A 265 -12.90 10.57 15.70
C GLN A 265 -13.47 11.90 15.24
N GLY A 266 -12.68 12.70 14.53
CA GLY A 266 -13.11 13.99 14.00
C GLY A 266 -14.28 13.88 13.03
N GLU A 267 -15.07 14.97 12.93
CA GLU A 267 -16.16 15.05 11.96
C GLU A 267 -15.62 15.04 10.52
N GLY A 268 -16.29 14.31 9.62
CA GLY A 268 -15.89 14.19 8.22
C GLY A 268 -14.73 13.23 7.94
N ILE A 269 -14.17 12.59 8.95
CA ILE A 269 -13.15 11.55 8.80
C ILE A 269 -13.79 10.30 8.20
N ARG A 270 -13.14 9.75 7.18
CA ARG A 270 -13.55 8.54 6.46
C ARG A 270 -12.46 7.46 6.61
N PRO A 271 -12.80 6.17 6.40
CA PRO A 271 -11.81 5.09 6.47
C PRO A 271 -10.60 5.28 5.53
N ASP A 272 -10.81 5.90 4.36
CA ASP A 272 -9.78 6.21 3.36
C ASP A 272 -9.00 7.51 3.64
N SER A 273 -9.29 8.23 4.73
CA SER A 273 -8.55 9.45 5.10
C SER A 273 -7.06 9.16 5.33
N ILE A 274 -6.20 10.06 4.87
CA ILE A 274 -4.74 9.92 4.97
C ILE A 274 -4.29 9.83 6.43
N THR A 275 -4.87 10.64 7.31
CA THR A 275 -4.59 10.62 8.74
C THR A 275 -5.91 10.54 9.50
N ILE A 276 -5.99 9.64 10.46
CA ILE A 276 -7.14 9.45 11.35
C ILE A 276 -6.64 9.50 12.78
N ASP A 277 -7.08 10.50 13.54
CA ASP A 277 -6.87 10.58 14.99
C ASP A 277 -8.11 10.10 15.71
N THR A 278 -7.93 9.23 16.69
CA THR A 278 -9.04 8.67 17.48
C THR A 278 -8.75 8.76 18.98
N THR A 279 -9.83 8.82 19.75
CA THR A 279 -9.80 8.69 21.21
C THR A 279 -10.73 7.55 21.59
N GLY A 280 -10.20 6.53 22.23
CA GLY A 280 -10.91 5.31 22.60
C GLY A 280 -10.99 5.10 24.11
N SER A 281 -11.60 3.98 24.50
CA SER A 281 -11.78 3.60 25.91
C SER A 281 -10.66 2.72 26.48
N GLY A 282 -9.69 2.36 25.66
CA GLY A 282 -8.54 1.54 26.04
C GLY A 282 -7.51 2.30 26.88
N SER A 283 -6.25 1.87 26.82
CA SER A 283 -5.14 2.51 27.51
C SER A 283 -3.95 2.65 26.57
N GLY A 284 -3.10 3.63 26.85
CA GLY A 284 -1.90 3.88 26.06
C GLY A 284 -2.19 4.57 24.72
N SER A 285 -1.12 4.79 23.96
CA SER A 285 -1.14 5.53 22.68
C SER A 285 -0.51 4.71 21.56
N LEU A 286 -1.15 4.72 20.39
CA LEU A 286 -0.75 3.98 19.20
C LEU A 286 -0.47 4.92 18.03
N LEU A 287 0.65 4.71 17.35
CA LEU A 287 0.87 5.17 15.99
C LEU A 287 0.84 3.96 15.05
N MET A 288 -0.03 3.98 14.05
CA MET A 288 -0.11 2.90 13.07
C MET A 288 0.00 3.43 11.64
N PHE A 289 1.04 2.99 10.95
CA PHE A 289 1.14 3.14 9.50
C PHE A 289 0.39 1.98 8.85
N ARG A 290 -0.42 2.30 7.86
CA ARG A 290 -1.33 1.35 7.23
C ARG A 290 -1.50 1.62 5.74
N ASP A 291 -1.93 0.62 5.01
CA ASP A 291 -2.45 0.80 3.66
C ASP A 291 -4.00 0.73 3.61
N SER A 292 -4.58 0.25 2.51
CA SER A 292 -6.04 0.14 2.37
C SER A 292 -6.65 -0.97 3.24
N PHE A 293 -5.88 -2.01 3.58
CA PHE A 293 -6.35 -3.06 4.51
C PHE A 293 -6.64 -2.48 5.90
N GLY A 294 -5.89 -1.45 6.27
CA GLY A 294 -6.15 -0.70 7.48
C GLY A 294 -7.52 -0.01 7.55
N GLU A 295 -8.26 0.12 6.44
CA GLU A 295 -9.58 0.77 6.45
C GLU A 295 -10.62 0.00 7.28
N LEU A 296 -10.59 -1.32 7.23
CA LEU A 296 -11.43 -2.16 8.08
C LEU A 296 -10.75 -2.51 9.42
N LEU A 297 -9.42 -2.40 9.51
CA LEU A 297 -8.64 -2.73 10.71
C LEU A 297 -8.65 -1.61 11.76
N TYR A 298 -8.52 -0.32 11.33
CA TYR A 298 -8.34 0.78 12.28
C TYR A 298 -9.49 0.92 13.31
N PRO A 299 -10.76 0.64 13.01
CA PRO A 299 -11.82 0.80 14.01
C PRO A 299 -11.65 -0.15 15.19
N PHE A 300 -11.18 -1.37 14.91
CA PHE A 300 -10.91 -2.38 15.95
C PHE A 300 -9.67 -2.02 16.76
N MET A 301 -8.63 -1.48 16.12
CA MET A 301 -7.45 -0.98 16.82
C MET A 301 -7.80 0.23 17.69
N ALA A 302 -8.51 1.23 17.13
CA ALA A 302 -8.91 2.45 17.84
C ALA A 302 -9.69 2.18 19.12
N ALA A 303 -10.55 1.17 19.12
CA ALA A 303 -11.34 0.81 20.29
C ALA A 303 -10.50 0.25 21.46
N SER A 304 -9.30 -0.26 21.17
CA SER A 304 -8.40 -0.89 22.16
C SER A 304 -7.42 0.10 22.81
N TRP A 305 -7.27 1.30 22.27
CA TRP A 305 -6.31 2.32 22.70
C TRP A 305 -7.01 3.56 23.25
N ALA A 306 -6.34 4.29 24.16
CA ALA A 306 -6.85 5.56 24.64
C ALA A 306 -6.73 6.66 23.59
N GLU A 307 -5.59 6.67 22.89
CA GLU A 307 -5.31 7.57 21.77
C GLU A 307 -4.67 6.76 20.64
N ALA A 308 -5.09 6.98 19.39
CA ALA A 308 -4.43 6.35 18.26
C ALA A 308 -4.42 7.28 17.05
N ARG A 309 -3.28 7.27 16.35
CA ARG A 309 -3.11 7.89 15.03
C ARG A 309 -2.88 6.80 14.00
N PHE A 310 -3.68 6.81 12.95
CA PHE A 310 -3.56 5.94 11.79
C PHE A 310 -3.12 6.78 10.60
N SER A 311 -1.99 6.43 9.99
CA SER A 311 -1.39 7.15 8.86
C SER A 311 -1.39 6.26 7.62
N ARG A 312 -1.93 6.77 6.51
CA ARG A 312 -1.86 6.18 5.17
C ARG A 312 -0.89 6.94 4.26
N GLN A 313 0.03 7.68 4.86
CA GLN A 313 1.08 8.37 4.12
C GLN A 313 2.05 7.36 3.52
N SER A 314 2.58 7.67 2.33
CA SER A 314 3.58 6.84 1.67
C SER A 314 4.95 6.88 2.37
N VAL A 315 5.17 7.85 3.25
CA VAL A 315 6.38 8.00 4.08
C VAL A 315 6.03 7.72 5.53
N TYR A 316 6.78 6.82 6.15
CA TYR A 316 6.67 6.47 7.57
C TYR A 316 7.43 7.48 8.42
N ASP A 317 6.79 8.58 8.78
CA ASP A 317 7.39 9.59 9.66
C ASP A 317 7.34 9.12 11.13
N LEU A 318 8.40 8.46 11.57
CA LEU A 318 8.51 7.94 12.93
C LEU A 318 8.81 9.03 13.96
N THR A 319 9.18 10.27 13.55
CA THR A 319 9.31 11.38 14.50
C THR A 319 7.96 11.68 15.17
N THR A 320 6.87 11.40 14.49
CA THR A 320 5.50 11.45 15.03
C THR A 320 5.33 10.57 16.28
N ALA A 321 6.02 9.43 16.37
CA ALA A 321 5.96 8.58 17.58
C ALA A 321 6.53 9.30 18.81
N ALA A 322 7.64 10.01 18.64
CA ALA A 322 8.24 10.81 19.70
C ALA A 322 7.36 12.02 20.08
N GLU A 323 6.78 12.70 19.08
CA GLU A 323 5.88 13.85 19.29
C GLU A 323 4.61 13.48 20.06
N LEU A 324 4.00 12.35 19.72
CA LEU A 324 2.80 11.85 20.37
C LEU A 324 3.08 11.11 21.70
N GLY A 325 4.34 10.73 21.96
CA GLY A 325 4.70 9.85 23.07
C GLY A 325 4.00 8.49 22.94
N SER A 326 4.03 7.92 21.73
CA SER A 326 3.34 6.67 21.44
C SER A 326 3.93 5.51 22.24
N ASP A 327 3.09 4.71 22.89
CA ASP A 327 3.51 3.49 23.60
C ASP A 327 3.81 2.33 22.62
N ALA A 328 3.20 2.39 21.44
CA ALA A 328 3.39 1.39 20.38
C ALA A 328 3.36 2.03 18.99
N VAL A 329 4.14 1.42 18.08
CA VAL A 329 4.14 1.71 16.65
C VAL A 329 3.88 0.41 15.89
N VAL A 330 2.94 0.45 14.97
CA VAL A 330 2.62 -0.68 14.07
C VAL A 330 2.84 -0.23 12.64
N VAL A 331 3.48 -1.08 11.84
CA VAL A 331 3.51 -0.97 10.38
C VAL A 331 2.75 -2.16 9.81
N GLU A 332 1.64 -1.88 9.18
CA GLU A 332 0.83 -2.87 8.45
C GLU A 332 0.92 -2.59 6.96
N LEU A 333 1.21 -3.62 6.18
CA LEU A 333 1.36 -3.54 4.74
C LEU A 333 0.83 -4.82 4.10
N VAL A 334 0.07 -4.68 3.01
CA VAL A 334 -0.39 -5.85 2.25
C VAL A 334 0.76 -6.51 1.48
N GLU A 335 0.71 -7.83 1.35
CA GLU A 335 1.75 -8.67 0.75
C GLU A 335 2.22 -8.15 -0.63
N ARG A 336 1.30 -7.77 -1.52
CA ARG A 336 1.63 -7.23 -2.86
C ARG A 336 2.41 -5.91 -2.86
N ASN A 337 2.46 -5.22 -1.72
CA ASN A 337 3.16 -3.94 -1.55
C ASN A 337 4.51 -4.08 -0.85
N LEU A 338 5.01 -5.30 -0.61
CA LEU A 338 6.29 -5.52 0.10
C LEU A 338 7.47 -4.82 -0.56
N PHE A 339 7.45 -4.63 -1.89
CA PHE A 339 8.47 -3.87 -2.61
C PHE A 339 8.58 -2.41 -2.12
N TRP A 340 7.56 -1.83 -1.48
CA TRP A 340 7.64 -0.50 -0.89
C TRP A 340 8.65 -0.42 0.26
N LEU A 341 8.90 -1.53 0.95
CA LEU A 341 9.91 -1.59 2.02
C LEU A 341 11.34 -1.50 1.48
N CYS A 342 11.52 -1.82 0.19
CA CYS A 342 12.79 -1.69 -0.52
C CYS A 342 13.06 -0.24 -0.95
N GLU A 343 12.12 0.68 -0.72
CA GLU A 343 12.26 2.10 -0.95
C GLU A 343 12.53 2.80 0.39
N GLN A 344 13.17 3.96 0.35
CA GLN A 344 13.54 4.72 1.56
C GLN A 344 12.35 5.53 2.08
N ARG A 345 11.32 4.85 2.54
CA ARG A 345 10.04 5.47 2.91
C ARG A 345 9.91 5.80 4.40
N ALA A 346 11.00 5.91 5.14
CA ALA A 346 10.94 6.26 6.56
C ALA A 346 11.75 7.53 6.88
N VAL A 347 11.27 8.30 7.85
CA VAL A 347 11.94 9.51 8.37
C VAL A 347 12.08 9.38 9.87
N PHE A 348 13.32 9.31 10.34
CA PHE A 348 13.70 9.33 11.75
C PHE A 348 15.20 9.63 11.87
N PRO A 349 15.71 10.15 12.99
CA PRO A 349 17.14 10.35 13.22
C PRO A 349 17.93 9.07 13.00
N ALA A 350 18.87 9.08 12.03
CA ALA A 350 19.68 7.92 11.70
C ALA A 350 20.53 7.50 12.93
N PRO A 351 20.61 6.19 13.25
CA PRO A 351 21.34 5.72 14.42
C PRO A 351 22.85 5.85 14.24
N GLU A 352 23.51 6.22 15.32
CA GLU A 352 24.98 6.27 15.37
C GLU A 352 25.59 4.86 15.38
N ARG A 353 26.70 4.71 14.67
CA ARG A 353 27.42 3.42 14.56
C ARG A 353 28.92 3.60 14.83
N SER A 354 29.55 2.51 15.17
CA SER A 354 31.00 2.41 15.23
C SER A 354 31.51 1.68 14.00
N LEU A 355 32.34 2.33 13.19
CA LEU A 355 32.89 1.76 11.97
C LEU A 355 34.42 1.87 12.00
N ASP A 356 35.12 0.74 11.81
CA ASP A 356 36.56 0.77 11.53
C ASP A 356 36.77 1.07 10.03
N ALA A 357 36.98 2.33 9.73
CA ALA A 357 37.19 2.80 8.37
C ALA A 357 38.67 2.69 7.90
N ALA A 358 39.56 2.08 8.70
CA ALA A 358 40.95 1.92 8.32
C ALA A 358 41.09 0.99 7.12
N GLY A 359 41.72 1.45 6.06
CA GLY A 359 41.96 0.68 4.84
C GLY A 359 40.78 0.64 3.84
N ALA A 360 39.73 1.43 4.05
CA ALA A 360 38.65 1.57 3.09
C ALA A 360 39.18 1.96 1.70
N GLN A 361 38.71 1.25 0.66
CA GLN A 361 39.12 1.50 -0.72
C GLN A 361 38.34 2.69 -1.30
N PRO A 362 38.94 3.44 -2.24
CA PRO A 362 38.23 4.52 -2.89
C PRO A 362 37.10 4.02 -3.78
N GLY A 363 35.94 4.64 -3.67
CA GLY A 363 34.73 4.40 -4.48
C GLY A 363 34.10 5.69 -4.96
N SER A 364 32.95 5.60 -5.56
CA SER A 364 32.15 6.75 -6.01
C SER A 364 30.75 6.69 -5.42
N ALA A 365 30.23 7.84 -5.03
CA ALA A 365 28.84 8.01 -4.64
C ALA A 365 28.33 9.40 -5.06
N SER A 366 27.04 9.55 -5.18
CA SER A 366 26.38 10.85 -5.26
C SER A 366 25.71 11.18 -3.94
N LEU A 367 25.48 12.46 -3.68
CA LEU A 367 24.85 12.91 -2.46
C LEU A 367 24.13 14.24 -2.70
N ALA A 368 22.92 14.37 -2.17
CA ALA A 368 22.14 15.58 -2.15
C ALA A 368 21.54 15.80 -0.76
N LEU A 369 21.21 17.06 -0.45
CA LEU A 369 20.61 17.46 0.82
C LEU A 369 19.23 18.06 0.57
N ASP A 370 18.35 17.86 1.54
CA ASP A 370 17.04 18.48 1.61
C ASP A 370 16.75 18.92 3.06
N ASP A 371 15.72 19.71 3.24
CA ASP A 371 15.25 20.10 4.57
C ASP A 371 14.72 18.84 5.31
N GLY A 372 15.09 18.72 6.57
CA GLY A 372 14.64 17.66 7.48
C GLY A 372 13.72 18.19 8.58
N PRO A 373 13.34 17.33 9.54
CA PRO A 373 12.68 17.74 10.76
C PRO A 373 13.49 18.80 11.53
N GLU A 374 12.85 19.50 12.47
CA GLU A 374 13.53 20.57 13.25
C GLU A 374 14.81 20.06 13.91
N GLY A 375 15.92 20.73 13.63
CA GLY A 375 17.26 20.38 14.12
C GLY A 375 17.98 19.30 13.32
N TYR A 376 17.40 18.83 12.21
CA TYR A 376 17.96 17.82 11.32
C TYR A 376 17.94 18.28 9.87
N HIS A 377 18.72 17.61 9.03
CA HIS A 377 18.65 17.70 7.58
C HIS A 377 18.47 16.30 7.00
N HIS A 378 17.82 16.22 5.87
CA HIS A 378 17.67 14.97 5.13
C HIS A 378 18.76 14.87 4.06
N LEU A 379 19.33 13.68 3.95
CA LEU A 379 20.41 13.36 3.02
C LEU A 379 19.97 12.14 2.21
N TYR A 380 20.21 12.18 0.91
CA TYR A 380 19.99 11.04 0.03
C TYR A 380 21.05 10.96 -1.05
N GLY A 381 21.27 9.79 -1.57
CA GLY A 381 22.29 9.58 -2.58
C GLY A 381 22.30 8.17 -3.11
N THR A 382 23.27 7.90 -3.98
CA THR A 382 23.46 6.61 -4.63
C THR A 382 24.91 6.20 -4.50
N VAL A 383 25.22 4.99 -4.07
CA VAL A 383 26.57 4.42 -4.14
C VAL A 383 26.86 3.93 -5.57
N GLY A 384 28.14 3.98 -5.94
CA GLY A 384 28.56 3.45 -7.24
C GLY A 384 28.42 1.94 -7.33
N ASP A 385 28.65 1.40 -8.54
CA ASP A 385 28.52 -0.02 -8.85
C ASP A 385 29.24 -0.92 -7.85
N GLY A 386 28.66 -2.11 -7.62
CA GLY A 386 29.30 -3.21 -6.90
C GLY A 386 29.03 -3.22 -5.39
N ILE A 387 27.92 -2.65 -4.91
CA ILE A 387 27.50 -2.85 -3.52
C ILE A 387 27.11 -4.32 -3.28
N ASP A 388 27.58 -4.91 -2.18
CA ASP A 388 27.21 -6.27 -1.80
C ASP A 388 25.74 -6.34 -1.41
N ALA A 389 25.10 -7.48 -1.66
CA ALA A 389 23.66 -7.64 -1.42
C ALA A 389 23.28 -7.41 0.04
N ASP A 390 24.13 -7.76 0.99
CA ASP A 390 23.93 -7.61 2.44
C ASP A 390 24.71 -6.43 3.05
N SER A 391 25.14 -5.47 2.21
CA SER A 391 25.90 -4.31 2.70
C SER A 391 24.98 -3.23 3.26
N PRO A 392 25.13 -2.83 4.54
CA PRO A 392 24.61 -1.54 5.01
C PRO A 392 25.36 -0.38 4.36
N VAL A 393 24.78 0.82 4.41
CA VAL A 393 25.43 2.07 4.02
C VAL A 393 25.60 2.95 5.24
N TYR A 394 26.82 3.47 5.44
CA TYR A 394 27.13 4.35 6.55
C TYR A 394 27.52 5.74 6.04
N ILE A 395 27.08 6.76 6.76
CA ILE A 395 27.39 8.16 6.48
C ILE A 395 28.26 8.69 7.60
N ALA A 396 29.49 9.10 7.27
CA ALA A 396 30.32 9.87 8.19
C ALA A 396 30.00 11.36 8.06
N TYR A 397 29.61 11.97 9.15
CA TYR A 397 29.30 13.40 9.24
C TYR A 397 29.77 13.95 10.59
N ASN A 398 30.52 15.04 10.59
CA ASN A 398 31.07 15.67 11.81
C ASN A 398 31.81 14.69 12.76
N GLY A 399 32.47 13.66 12.20
CA GLY A 399 33.25 12.69 12.97
C GLY A 399 32.44 11.52 13.56
N THR A 400 31.14 11.46 13.32
CA THR A 400 30.26 10.39 13.71
C THR A 400 29.83 9.60 12.47
N TYR A 401 29.66 8.29 12.60
CA TYR A 401 29.10 7.44 11.57
C TYR A 401 27.63 7.17 11.88
N TYR A 402 26.80 7.30 10.88
CA TYR A 402 25.36 7.03 10.94
C TYR A 402 25.01 5.94 9.95
N GLU A 403 24.08 5.07 10.30
CA GLU A 403 23.58 4.07 9.35
C GLU A 403 22.37 4.63 8.61
N ALA A 404 22.41 4.50 7.28
CA ALA A 404 21.38 5.00 6.39
C ALA A 404 20.31 3.94 6.09
N LEU A 405 19.10 4.38 5.77
CA LEU A 405 18.11 3.58 5.05
C LEU A 405 18.62 3.31 3.65
N ILE A 406 18.30 2.12 3.12
CA ILE A 406 18.83 1.64 1.84
C ILE A 406 17.73 1.16 0.91
N ALA A 407 17.96 1.29 -0.41
CA ALA A 407 17.14 0.74 -1.49
C ALA A 407 18.03 0.48 -2.69
N SER A 408 18.24 -0.76 -3.08
CA SER A 408 19.22 -1.12 -4.12
C SER A 408 20.57 -0.42 -3.91
N GLU A 409 20.99 0.47 -4.81
CA GLU A 409 22.17 1.31 -4.66
C GLU A 409 21.89 2.65 -3.96
N ASP A 410 20.64 3.02 -3.78
CA ASP A 410 20.25 4.29 -3.16
C ASP A 410 20.25 4.19 -1.64
N PHE A 411 20.49 5.33 -0.99
CA PHE A 411 20.46 5.46 0.46
C PHE A 411 19.89 6.81 0.89
N SER A 412 19.35 6.86 2.10
CA SER A 412 18.93 8.11 2.74
C SER A 412 19.18 8.10 4.25
N ALA A 413 19.36 9.26 4.83
CA ALA A 413 19.53 9.41 6.26
C ALA A 413 19.03 10.78 6.73
N THR A 414 18.46 10.82 7.92
CA THR A 414 18.12 12.08 8.62
C THR A 414 19.17 12.33 9.68
N LEU A 415 20.01 13.35 9.46
CA LEU A 415 21.20 13.63 10.27
C LEU A 415 21.04 14.91 11.08
N PRO A 416 21.65 15.03 12.27
CA PRO A 416 21.57 16.23 13.10
C PRO A 416 22.24 17.44 12.44
N GLY A 417 21.70 18.64 12.69
CA GLY A 417 22.23 19.91 12.21
C GLY A 417 21.63 20.39 10.89
N SER A 418 22.20 21.46 10.34
CA SER A 418 21.64 22.15 9.17
C SER A 418 22.17 21.65 7.81
N GLY A 419 22.99 20.59 7.80
CA GLY A 419 23.68 20.15 6.60
C GLY A 419 24.86 21.05 6.21
N GLY A 420 25.54 20.70 5.15
CA GLY A 420 26.75 21.38 4.67
C GLY A 420 28.01 20.82 5.33
N GLY A 421 29.11 20.77 4.56
CA GLY A 421 30.38 20.27 5.01
C GLY A 421 30.88 19.04 4.26
N GLU A 422 31.75 18.29 4.92
CA GLU A 422 32.31 17.07 4.35
C GLU A 422 31.54 15.83 4.81
N TYR A 423 31.22 14.96 3.85
CA TYR A 423 30.58 13.70 4.08
C TYR A 423 31.47 12.55 3.60
N GLY A 424 31.43 11.42 4.30
CA GLY A 424 31.98 10.16 3.84
C GLY A 424 30.84 9.14 3.70
N VAL A 425 30.71 8.53 2.55
CA VAL A 425 29.77 7.42 2.33
C VAL A 425 30.55 6.12 2.30
N TYR A 426 30.13 5.12 3.07
CA TYR A 426 30.80 3.84 3.23
C TYR A 426 29.85 2.68 2.96
N TRP A 427 30.33 1.67 2.23
CA TRP A 427 29.61 0.41 1.93
C TRP A 427 30.59 -0.72 1.69
N TYR A 428 30.12 -1.95 1.65
CA TYR A 428 30.93 -3.10 1.26
C TYR A 428 30.71 -3.42 -0.22
N SER A 429 31.83 -3.69 -0.91
CA SER A 429 31.89 -4.14 -2.29
C SER A 429 32.92 -5.28 -2.39
N ASP A 430 32.52 -6.46 -2.87
CA ASP A 430 33.33 -7.68 -2.85
C ASP A 430 33.90 -8.00 -1.44
N GLY A 431 33.14 -7.75 -0.38
CA GLY A 431 33.54 -7.90 1.02
C GLY A 431 34.56 -6.88 1.50
N ILE A 432 34.88 -5.84 0.73
CA ILE A 432 35.86 -4.81 1.05
C ILE A 432 35.12 -3.51 1.35
N LEU A 433 35.44 -2.90 2.50
CA LEU A 433 34.90 -1.59 2.84
C LEU A 433 35.37 -0.53 1.83
N THR A 434 34.42 0.12 1.19
CA THR A 434 34.62 1.13 0.16
C THR A 434 34.17 2.50 0.68
N ARG A 435 34.81 3.58 0.24
CA ARG A 435 34.51 4.95 0.69
C ARG A 435 34.47 5.92 -0.48
N ALA A 436 33.46 6.78 -0.50
CA ALA A 436 33.44 8.03 -1.26
C ALA A 436 33.48 9.22 -0.29
N GLY A 437 34.34 10.22 -0.57
CA GLY A 437 34.37 11.50 0.13
C GLY A 437 33.66 12.55 -0.72
N LEU A 438 32.72 13.31 -0.13
CA LEU A 438 31.88 14.28 -0.81
C LEU A 438 31.88 15.58 0.01
N SER A 439 31.81 16.72 -0.70
CA SER A 439 31.67 18.05 -0.08
C SER A 439 30.48 18.77 -0.70
N ILE A 440 29.59 19.27 0.14
CA ILE A 440 28.38 20.01 -0.27
C ILE A 440 28.40 21.39 0.37
#